data_95fb4f3005e0c19443f70c1736e02553
#
_entry.id   95fb4f3005e0c19443f70c1736e02553
#
_cell.length_a   1.000
_cell.length_b   1.000
_cell.length_c   1.000
_cell.angle_alpha   90.00
_cell.angle_beta   90.00
_cell.angle_gamma   90.00
#
_symmetry.space_group_name_H-M   'P 1'
#
loop_
_entity.id
_entity.type
_entity.pdbx_description
1 polymer ?
#
loop_
_entity_poly.entity_id
_entity_poly.type
_entity_poly.pdbx_seq_one_letter_code
_entity_poly.pdbx_strand_id
1 'polypeptide(L)'
;MNEKHITEKIITDTPMSLPEAVLYGVDGNGGTVELGRYPDIYDLLEKDYSAEAERNRLVGIAIHTTGWAAPLNADGEVDGAPSQHPDRVRVALVATLTMFGYCSGIAFADGRETVFEETAPQGALWEAMNECVDRLVGS
;
A
#
# COMPACT_ATOMS: atom_id res chain seq x y z
N MET A 1 -17.84 2.70 1.21
CA MET A 1 -16.55 2.97 1.92
C MET A 1 -15.67 3.84 1.05
N ASN A 2 -14.95 4.78 1.63
CA ASN A 2 -14.09 5.70 0.87
C ASN A 2 -12.63 5.27 1.00
N GLU A 3 -12.20 4.36 0.12
CA GLU A 3 -10.82 3.84 0.09
C GLU A 3 -9.81 4.94 -0.21
N LYS A 4 -10.18 5.93 -1.03
CA LYS A 4 -9.29 7.07 -1.32
C LYS A 4 -9.00 7.88 -0.06
N HIS A 5 -10.00 8.14 0.77
CA HIS A 5 -9.81 8.87 2.02
C HIS A 5 -8.89 8.11 2.98
N ILE A 6 -9.05 6.79 3.08
CA ILE A 6 -8.19 5.94 3.88
C ILE A 6 -6.74 6.01 3.38
N THR A 7 -6.56 5.91 2.07
CA THR A 7 -5.25 6.00 1.42
C THR A 7 -4.58 7.35 1.70
N GLU A 8 -5.31 8.45 1.55
CA GLU A 8 -4.83 9.81 1.82
C GLU A 8 -4.38 9.96 3.29
N LYS A 9 -5.18 9.44 4.21
CA LYS A 9 -4.87 9.53 5.64
C LYS A 9 -3.60 8.79 5.99
N ILE A 10 -3.41 7.59 5.45
CA ILE A 10 -2.19 6.81 5.69
C ILE A 10 -0.96 7.55 5.13
N ILE A 11 -1.09 8.13 3.93
CA ILE A 11 0.01 8.92 3.34
C ILE A 11 0.38 10.08 4.27
N THR A 12 -0.62 10.78 4.80
CA THR A 12 -0.40 11.92 5.69
C THR A 12 0.23 11.53 7.03
N ASP A 13 -0.24 10.43 7.60
CA ASP A 13 0.12 10.04 8.97
C ASP A 13 1.35 9.14 9.06
N THR A 14 1.82 8.57 7.95
CA THR A 14 2.93 7.61 7.95
C THR A 14 4.18 8.26 7.34
N PRO A 15 5.32 8.30 8.07
CA PRO A 15 6.55 8.89 7.54
C PRO A 15 7.08 8.13 6.32
N MET A 16 7.45 8.87 5.27
CA MET A 16 8.06 8.29 4.08
C MET A 16 9.46 7.75 4.35
N SER A 17 10.07 8.12 5.47
CA SER A 17 11.40 7.65 5.86
C SER A 17 11.41 6.24 6.47
N LEU A 18 10.24 5.65 6.72
CA LEU A 18 10.16 4.29 7.28
C LEU A 18 10.80 3.27 6.34
N PRO A 19 11.78 2.49 6.82
CA PRO A 19 12.44 1.48 5.98
C PRO A 19 11.60 0.22 5.79
N GLU A 20 10.59 0.02 6.62
CA GLU A 20 9.77 -1.19 6.65
C GLU A 20 8.43 -0.96 5.98
N ALA A 21 7.89 -2.03 5.38
CA ALA A 21 6.50 -2.03 4.95
C ALA A 21 5.60 -2.14 6.18
N VAL A 22 4.46 -1.47 6.13
CA VAL A 22 3.46 -1.52 7.20
C VAL A 22 2.16 -2.05 6.61
N LEU A 23 1.54 -2.98 7.33
CA LEU A 23 0.23 -3.51 6.99
C LEU A 23 -0.78 -3.04 8.02
N TYR A 24 -1.86 -2.43 7.53
CA TYR A 24 -2.99 -2.00 8.34
C TYR A 24 -4.21 -2.86 8.04
N GLY A 25 -5.01 -3.14 9.07
CA GLY A 25 -6.36 -3.62 8.88
C GLY A 25 -7.33 -2.45 8.79
N VAL A 26 -8.36 -2.61 7.98
CA VAL A 26 -9.40 -1.57 7.78
C VAL A 26 -10.73 -2.12 8.28
N ASP A 27 -11.36 -1.41 9.21
CA ASP A 27 -12.67 -1.80 9.73
C ASP A 27 -13.82 -1.24 8.89
N GLY A 28 -15.05 -1.63 9.22
CA GLY A 28 -16.24 -1.23 8.46
C GLY A 28 -16.57 0.26 8.52
N ASN A 29 -15.96 1.01 9.43
CA ASN A 29 -16.15 2.44 9.57
C ASN A 29 -15.01 3.25 8.92
N GLY A 30 -14.07 2.57 8.26
CA GLY A 30 -12.91 3.23 7.67
C GLY A 30 -11.77 3.50 8.65
N GLY A 31 -11.86 3.00 9.87
CA GLY A 31 -10.76 3.06 10.83
C GLY A 31 -9.67 2.08 10.47
N THR A 32 -8.43 2.36 10.90
CA THR A 32 -7.28 1.51 10.63
C THR A 32 -6.60 1.07 11.92
N VAL A 33 -6.06 -0.15 11.89
CA VAL A 33 -5.24 -0.69 12.96
C VAL A 33 -3.98 -1.29 12.36
N GLU A 34 -2.82 -1.01 12.93
CA GLU A 34 -1.58 -1.60 12.44
C GLU A 34 -1.54 -3.09 12.77
N LEU A 35 -1.37 -3.93 11.75
CA LEU A 35 -1.27 -5.38 11.91
C LEU A 35 0.19 -5.84 12.02
N GLY A 36 1.11 -5.14 11.40
CA GLY A 36 2.52 -5.47 11.49
C GLY A 36 3.41 -4.60 10.63
N ARG A 37 4.71 -4.72 10.88
CA ARG A 37 5.79 -4.08 10.12
C ARG A 37 6.84 -5.13 9.80
N TYR A 38 7.34 -5.11 8.57
CA TYR A 38 8.36 -6.06 8.14
C TYR A 38 9.08 -5.50 6.90
N PRO A 39 10.36 -5.85 6.67
CA PRO A 39 11.04 -5.39 5.46
C PRO A 39 10.38 -5.81 4.17
N ASP A 40 9.71 -6.98 4.15
CA ASP A 40 9.05 -7.49 2.95
C ASP A 40 7.54 -7.51 3.14
N ILE A 41 6.82 -6.76 2.28
CA ILE A 41 5.36 -6.69 2.32
C ILE A 41 4.70 -8.04 2.04
N TYR A 42 5.31 -8.89 1.23
CA TYR A 42 4.75 -10.21 0.91
C TYR A 42 4.73 -11.11 2.14
N ASP A 43 5.76 -11.04 2.97
CA ASP A 43 5.80 -11.79 4.24
C ASP A 43 4.67 -11.36 5.18
N LEU A 44 4.37 -10.06 5.21
CA LEU A 44 3.23 -9.54 5.97
C LEU A 44 1.90 -10.06 5.43
N LEU A 45 1.72 -10.04 4.11
CA LEU A 45 0.46 -10.41 3.48
C LEU A 45 0.17 -11.92 3.61
N GLU A 46 1.18 -12.75 3.80
CA GLU A 46 1.02 -14.19 3.94
C GLU A 46 0.60 -14.64 5.33
N LYS A 47 0.73 -13.78 6.35
CA LYS A 47 0.40 -14.15 7.73
C LYS A 47 -1.11 -14.27 7.95
N ASP A 48 -1.47 -15.04 8.98
CA ASP A 48 -2.86 -15.21 9.37
C ASP A 48 -3.25 -14.13 10.39
N TYR A 49 -4.22 -13.29 10.01
CA TYR A 49 -4.74 -12.22 10.85
C TYR A 49 -6.20 -12.48 11.28
N SER A 50 -6.63 -13.73 11.30
CA SER A 50 -8.03 -14.09 11.60
C SER A 50 -8.47 -13.56 12.96
N ALA A 51 -7.61 -13.63 13.98
CA ALA A 51 -7.93 -13.13 15.31
C ALA A 51 -8.12 -11.61 15.33
N GLU A 52 -7.23 -10.88 14.67
CA GLU A 52 -7.33 -9.43 14.55
C GLU A 52 -8.53 -9.01 13.71
N ALA A 53 -8.82 -9.76 12.64
CA ALA A 53 -9.97 -9.51 11.78
C ALA A 53 -11.28 -9.63 12.57
N GLU A 54 -11.41 -10.66 13.38
CA GLU A 54 -12.59 -10.86 14.21
C GLU A 54 -12.71 -9.77 15.28
N ARG A 55 -11.63 -9.50 16.01
CA ARG A 55 -11.61 -8.53 17.10
C ARG A 55 -11.93 -7.11 16.63
N ASN A 56 -11.42 -6.70 15.49
CA ASN A 56 -11.55 -5.36 14.96
C ASN A 56 -12.60 -5.23 13.85
N ARG A 57 -13.28 -6.33 13.49
CA ARG A 57 -14.28 -6.38 12.41
C ARG A 57 -13.71 -5.83 11.10
N LEU A 58 -12.57 -6.37 10.69
CA LEU A 58 -11.88 -5.91 9.49
C LEU A 58 -12.64 -6.31 8.23
N VAL A 59 -12.70 -5.37 7.29
CA VAL A 59 -13.30 -5.58 5.96
C VAL A 59 -12.28 -5.45 4.85
N GLY A 60 -11.02 -5.17 5.19
CA GLY A 60 -9.95 -5.03 4.22
C GLY A 60 -8.62 -4.70 4.86
N ILE A 61 -7.69 -4.34 4.02
CA ILE A 61 -6.31 -4.00 4.41
C ILE A 61 -5.85 -2.74 3.69
N ALA A 62 -4.80 -2.13 4.24
CA ALA A 62 -4.04 -1.10 3.54
C ALA A 62 -2.55 -1.37 3.77
N ILE A 63 -1.74 -1.08 2.77
CA ILE A 63 -0.30 -1.23 2.87
C ILE A 63 0.39 0.12 2.70
N HIS A 64 1.54 0.28 3.33
CA HIS A 64 2.44 1.40 3.13
C HIS A 64 3.82 0.83 2.85
N THR A 65 4.38 1.10 1.68
CA THR A 65 5.74 0.73 1.34
C THR A 65 6.46 1.94 0.76
N THR A 66 7.78 1.95 0.84
CA THR A 66 8.59 3.02 0.28
C THR A 66 9.55 2.48 -0.76
N GLY A 67 9.97 3.33 -1.67
CA GLY A 67 10.87 2.96 -2.74
C GLY A 67 11.42 4.19 -3.45
N TRP A 68 11.91 3.97 -4.65
CA TRP A 68 12.52 5.00 -5.47
C TRP A 68 11.82 5.06 -6.82
N ALA A 69 11.56 6.27 -7.30
CA ALA A 69 11.12 6.51 -8.67
C ALA A 69 12.24 7.27 -9.39
N ALA A 70 12.43 6.99 -10.66
CA ALA A 70 13.41 7.66 -11.50
C ALA A 70 12.77 8.14 -12.80
N PRO A 71 13.31 9.21 -13.42
CA PRO A 71 12.80 9.69 -14.71
C PRO A 71 12.93 8.61 -15.78
N LEU A 72 11.98 8.60 -16.71
CA LEU A 72 12.04 7.73 -17.88
C LEU A 72 12.97 8.34 -18.93
N ASN A 73 13.69 7.48 -19.66
CA ASN A 73 14.50 7.89 -20.80
C ASN A 73 13.63 8.11 -22.05
N ALA A 74 14.25 8.41 -23.18
CA ALA A 74 13.55 8.65 -24.43
C ALA A 74 12.71 7.46 -24.92
N ASP A 75 13.06 6.25 -24.49
CA ASP A 75 12.34 5.02 -24.85
C ASP A 75 11.21 4.68 -23.85
N GLY A 76 10.99 5.54 -22.85
CA GLY A 76 9.98 5.31 -21.82
C GLY A 76 10.41 4.34 -20.72
N GLU A 77 11.70 4.10 -20.58
CA GLU A 77 12.27 3.17 -19.62
C GLU A 77 13.18 3.89 -18.63
N VAL A 78 13.42 3.28 -17.47
CA VAL A 78 14.38 3.78 -16.50
C VAL A 78 15.77 3.22 -16.83
N ASP A 79 16.78 4.08 -16.85
CA ASP A 79 18.17 3.68 -17.07
C ASP A 79 18.71 3.00 -15.79
N GLY A 80 18.76 1.67 -15.79
CA GLY A 80 19.21 0.88 -14.66
C GLY A 80 18.17 0.81 -13.53
N ALA A 81 18.62 0.44 -12.33
CA ALA A 81 17.73 0.36 -11.17
C ALA A 81 17.36 1.77 -10.68
N PRO A 82 16.07 2.05 -10.40
CA PRO A 82 15.66 3.36 -9.88
C PRO A 82 16.44 3.79 -8.63
N SER A 83 16.77 2.85 -7.75
CA SER A 83 17.53 3.12 -6.52
C SER A 83 18.97 3.58 -6.77
N GLN A 84 19.48 3.44 -7.99
CA GLN A 84 20.83 3.82 -8.40
C GLN A 84 20.84 5.09 -9.25
N HIS A 85 19.67 5.58 -9.66
CA HIS A 85 19.59 6.74 -10.58
C HIS A 85 19.94 8.03 -9.84
N PRO A 86 20.77 8.94 -10.44
CA PRO A 86 21.16 10.20 -9.79
C PRO A 86 19.98 11.14 -9.55
N ASP A 87 18.94 11.06 -10.38
CA ASP A 87 17.75 11.90 -10.26
C ASP A 87 16.57 11.18 -9.58
N ARG A 88 16.86 10.14 -8.82
CA ARG A 88 15.82 9.38 -8.13
C ARG A 88 15.12 10.22 -7.07
N VAL A 89 13.85 9.92 -6.86
CA VAL A 89 13.01 10.54 -5.85
C VAL A 89 12.45 9.46 -4.94
N ARG A 90 12.49 9.69 -3.64
CA ARG A 90 11.85 8.79 -2.67
C ARG A 90 10.35 8.85 -2.86
N VAL A 91 9.70 7.68 -2.87
CA VAL A 91 8.24 7.57 -3.00
C VAL A 91 7.68 6.66 -1.92
N ALA A 92 6.42 6.90 -1.58
CA ALA A 92 5.63 5.99 -0.75
C ALA A 92 4.45 5.50 -1.58
N LEU A 93 4.27 4.19 -1.62
CA LEU A 93 3.08 3.56 -2.19
C LEU A 93 2.16 3.17 -1.04
N VAL A 94 0.93 3.65 -1.09
CA VAL A 94 -0.13 3.24 -0.18
C VAL A 94 -1.25 2.65 -1.02
N ALA A 95 -1.71 1.46 -0.67
CA ALA A 95 -2.80 0.81 -1.38
C ALA A 95 -3.80 0.26 -0.37
N THR A 96 -5.07 0.58 -0.57
CA THR A 96 -6.18 0.16 0.28
C THR A 96 -7.09 -0.74 -0.53
N LEU A 97 -7.31 -1.97 -0.05
CA LEU A 97 -8.20 -2.94 -0.66
C LEU A 97 -9.17 -3.44 0.40
N THR A 98 -10.46 -3.20 0.17
CA THR A 98 -11.54 -3.70 1.03
C THR A 98 -12.48 -4.57 0.21
N MET A 99 -13.43 -5.22 0.87
CA MET A 99 -14.48 -5.95 0.18
C MET A 99 -15.38 -5.04 -0.68
N PHE A 100 -15.24 -3.71 -0.56
CA PHE A 100 -16.06 -2.72 -1.27
C PHE A 100 -15.32 -2.04 -2.43
N GLY A 101 -14.01 -1.97 -2.41
CA GLY A 101 -13.27 -1.27 -3.45
C GLY A 101 -11.77 -1.18 -3.21
N TYR A 102 -11.12 -0.42 -4.08
CA TYR A 102 -9.67 -0.25 -4.12
C TYR A 102 -9.28 1.19 -4.42
N CYS A 103 -8.22 1.64 -3.78
CA CYS A 103 -7.53 2.88 -4.16
C CYS A 103 -6.07 2.76 -3.78
N SER A 104 -5.19 3.22 -4.66
CA SER A 104 -3.78 3.39 -4.33
C SER A 104 -3.35 4.83 -4.54
N GLY A 105 -2.27 5.23 -3.86
CA GLY A 105 -1.66 6.54 -4.02
C GLY A 105 -0.16 6.42 -4.00
N ILE A 106 0.51 7.22 -4.80
CA ILE A 106 1.97 7.35 -4.79
C ILE A 106 2.30 8.78 -4.42
N ALA A 107 2.94 8.93 -3.27
CA ALA A 107 3.42 10.23 -2.78
C ALA A 107 4.91 10.37 -3.09
N PHE A 108 5.33 11.59 -3.39
CA PHE A 108 6.69 11.90 -3.81
C PHE A 108 7.36 12.84 -2.79
N ALA A 109 8.61 12.52 -2.43
CA ALA A 109 9.37 13.33 -1.47
C ALA A 109 9.75 14.71 -1.99
N ASP A 110 9.72 14.92 -3.32
CA ASP A 110 10.06 16.22 -3.93
C ASP A 110 8.91 17.23 -3.91
N GLY A 111 7.78 16.88 -3.28
CA GLY A 111 6.65 17.80 -3.11
C GLY A 111 5.66 17.85 -4.26
N ARG A 112 5.86 17.06 -5.34
CA ARG A 112 4.85 16.99 -6.39
C ARG A 112 3.59 16.31 -5.90
N GLU A 113 2.47 16.54 -6.60
CA GLU A 113 1.17 15.99 -6.23
C GLU A 113 1.17 14.47 -6.14
N THR A 114 0.47 13.95 -5.13
CA THR A 114 0.21 12.51 -4.99
C THR A 114 -0.66 12.05 -6.16
N VAL A 115 -0.28 10.94 -6.77
CA VAL A 115 -1.04 10.32 -7.87
C VAL A 115 -1.90 9.21 -7.31
N PHE A 116 -3.21 9.31 -7.52
CA PHE A 116 -4.16 8.28 -7.07
C PHE A 116 -4.66 7.45 -8.24
N GLU A 117 -4.92 6.17 -7.98
CA GLU A 117 -5.46 5.23 -8.94
C GLU A 117 -6.51 4.37 -8.26
N GLU A 118 -7.73 4.35 -8.82
CA GLU A 118 -8.85 3.58 -8.30
C GLU A 118 -9.16 2.34 -9.14
N THR A 119 -8.48 2.19 -10.29
CA THR A 119 -8.60 1.01 -11.13
C THR A 119 -7.77 -0.12 -10.55
N ALA A 120 -8.36 -1.30 -10.44
CA ALA A 120 -7.67 -2.48 -9.94
C ALA A 120 -6.43 -2.78 -10.78
N PRO A 121 -5.23 -2.87 -10.16
CA PRO A 121 -4.01 -3.19 -10.89
C PRO A 121 -3.93 -4.68 -11.20
N GLN A 122 -2.85 -5.07 -11.87
CA GLN A 122 -2.52 -6.46 -12.10
C GLN A 122 -1.15 -6.77 -11.49
N GLY A 123 -0.87 -8.03 -11.24
CA GLY A 123 0.43 -8.49 -10.80
C GLY A 123 0.44 -9.12 -9.42
N ALA A 124 1.65 -9.49 -8.97
CA ALA A 124 1.84 -10.29 -7.77
C ALA A 124 1.36 -9.60 -6.49
N LEU A 125 1.59 -8.30 -6.36
CA LEU A 125 1.16 -7.57 -5.16
C LEU A 125 -0.37 -7.52 -5.06
N TRP A 126 -1.04 -7.27 -6.17
CA TRP A 126 -2.50 -7.27 -6.23
C TRP A 126 -3.07 -8.64 -5.83
N GLU A 127 -2.48 -9.71 -6.39
CA GLU A 127 -2.89 -11.07 -6.06
C GLU A 127 -2.69 -11.40 -4.58
N ALA A 128 -1.54 -11.01 -4.01
CA ALA A 128 -1.24 -11.23 -2.60
C ALA A 128 -2.20 -10.45 -1.69
N MET A 129 -2.54 -9.22 -2.05
CA MET A 129 -3.51 -8.42 -1.29
C MET A 129 -4.91 -9.05 -1.33
N ASN A 130 -5.34 -9.51 -2.51
CA ASN A 130 -6.64 -10.18 -2.64
C ASN A 130 -6.71 -11.44 -1.80
N GLU A 131 -5.69 -12.27 -1.82
CA GLU A 131 -5.63 -13.48 -1.01
C GLU A 131 -5.70 -13.15 0.48
N CYS A 132 -5.00 -12.11 0.91
CA CYS A 132 -5.04 -11.66 2.30
C CYS A 132 -6.45 -11.21 2.69
N VAL A 133 -7.10 -10.39 1.88
CA VAL A 133 -8.47 -9.92 2.14
C VAL A 133 -9.44 -11.10 2.14
N ASP A 134 -9.32 -12.04 1.21
CA ASP A 134 -10.17 -13.22 1.17
C ASP A 134 -10.08 -14.04 2.44
N ARG A 135 -8.87 -14.20 3.00
CA ARG A 135 -8.69 -14.88 4.29
C ARG A 135 -9.32 -14.11 5.45
N LEU A 136 -9.28 -12.78 5.42
CA LEU A 136 -9.85 -11.95 6.48
C LEU A 136 -11.38 -11.97 6.50
N VAL A 137 -12.01 -11.92 5.33
CA VAL A 137 -13.46 -11.72 5.21
C VAL A 137 -14.21 -12.96 4.74
N GLY A 138 -13.53 -13.92 4.12
CA GLY A 138 -14.13 -15.08 3.49
C GLY A 138 -14.11 -16.35 4.32
N SER A 139 -13.51 -16.31 5.48
CA SER A 139 -13.39 -17.51 6.34
C SER A 139 -14.56 -17.69 7.25
#